data_ea16be27d54a76e288a5146e1255cf8d
#
_entry.id   ea16be27d54a76e288a5146e1255cf8d
#
_cell.length_a   1.000
_cell.length_b   1.000
_cell.length_c   1.000
_cell.angle_alpha   90.00
_cell.angle_beta   90.00
_cell.angle_gamma   90.00
#
_symmetry.space_group_name_H-M   'P 1'
#
loop_
_entity.id
_entity.type
_entity.pdbx_description
1 polymer ?
#
loop_
_entity_poly.entity_id
_entity_poly.type
_entity_poly.pdbx_seq_one_letter_code
_entity_poly.pdbx_strand_id
1 'polypeptide(L)'
;VPEQDHPIELLGENHGSVLSDFFESKITGQLERIMIYLPPEYMQNTEKKYPVLYLQHGHGENETCWVSQGKMNFIYDNLVHQRKAVPAIVVMANGMIYKESGDKRELKYRDMSAFVKEELIPYVENKYRTYGDKEHRAMAGLSMGSLQTSITAFEHSELFSYVGVFS
;
A
#
# COMPACT_ATOMS: atom_id res chain seq x y z
N VAL A 1 14.38 28.80 8.79
CA VAL A 1 13.67 27.53 8.54
C VAL A 1 12.91 27.28 9.81
N PRO A 2 11.55 27.14 9.80
CA PRO A 2 10.82 26.72 10.98
C PRO A 2 11.39 25.41 11.48
N GLU A 3 11.55 25.23 12.79
CA GLU A 3 11.85 23.93 13.39
C GLU A 3 10.86 22.93 12.80
N GLN A 4 11.35 22.06 11.95
CA GLN A 4 10.56 20.96 11.45
C GLN A 4 10.40 19.99 12.61
N ASP A 5 9.17 19.85 13.09
CA ASP A 5 8.79 18.69 13.87
C ASP A 5 9.33 17.47 13.11
N HIS A 6 10.23 16.71 13.72
CA HIS A 6 10.80 15.52 13.06
C HIS A 6 9.67 14.50 12.92
N PRO A 7 9.09 14.31 11.72
CA PRO A 7 7.89 13.49 11.55
C PRO A 7 8.14 12.01 11.84
N ILE A 8 9.40 11.63 11.99
CA ILE A 8 9.85 10.28 12.31
C ILE A 8 10.13 10.07 13.82
N GLU A 9 10.09 11.11 14.63
CA GLU A 9 10.10 10.95 16.09
C GLU A 9 8.73 10.44 16.53
N LEU A 10 8.73 9.35 17.30
CA LEU A 10 7.49 8.73 17.74
C LEU A 10 6.78 9.59 18.79
N LEU A 11 5.54 9.93 18.53
CA LEU A 11 4.66 10.65 19.44
C LEU A 11 3.76 9.67 20.18
N GLY A 12 4.10 9.31 21.41
CA GLY A 12 3.32 8.39 22.23
C GLY A 12 3.86 6.96 22.26
N GLU A 13 3.18 6.10 22.99
CA GLU A 13 3.64 4.73 23.29
C GLU A 13 3.01 3.67 22.38
N ASN A 14 1.87 3.98 21.74
CA ASN A 14 1.14 3.05 20.89
C ASN A 14 1.55 3.22 19.43
N HIS A 15 2.20 2.20 18.87
CA HIS A 15 2.67 2.17 17.50
C HIS A 15 1.98 1.07 16.69
N GLY A 16 1.82 1.33 15.40
CA GLY A 16 1.42 0.31 14.44
C GLY A 16 2.50 -0.74 14.22
N SER A 17 2.12 -1.83 13.63
CA SER A 17 3.03 -2.93 13.28
C SER A 17 3.21 -3.01 11.78
N VAL A 18 4.44 -3.30 11.35
CA VAL A 18 4.74 -3.63 9.96
C VAL A 18 5.07 -5.10 9.87
N LEU A 19 4.42 -5.80 8.98
CA LEU A 19 4.67 -7.22 8.73
C LEU A 19 4.87 -7.50 7.25
N SER A 20 5.58 -8.57 6.94
CA SER A 20 5.69 -9.13 5.60
C SER A 20 4.66 -10.25 5.45
N ASP A 21 3.96 -10.24 4.35
CA ASP A 21 3.03 -11.28 3.98
C ASP A 21 3.32 -11.78 2.56
N PHE A 22 2.91 -13.00 2.24
CA PHE A 22 3.28 -13.68 1.00
C PHE A 22 2.08 -14.39 0.39
N PHE A 23 1.97 -14.33 -0.92
CA PHE A 23 1.02 -15.13 -1.68
C PHE A 23 1.54 -15.45 -3.09
N GLU A 24 1.10 -16.57 -3.67
CA GLU A 24 1.41 -16.91 -5.03
C GLU A 24 0.53 -16.11 -6.00
N SER A 25 1.16 -15.38 -6.91
CA SER A 25 0.47 -14.60 -7.93
C SER A 25 0.46 -15.35 -9.26
N LYS A 26 -0.72 -15.46 -9.87
CA LYS A 26 -0.87 -15.98 -11.22
C LYS A 26 -0.50 -14.94 -12.28
N ILE A 27 -0.70 -13.66 -11.95
CA ILE A 27 -0.39 -12.55 -12.87
C ILE A 27 1.10 -12.37 -13.03
N THR A 28 1.86 -12.41 -11.93
CA THR A 28 3.32 -12.30 -11.95
C THR A 28 4.02 -13.63 -12.16
N GLY A 29 3.34 -14.74 -11.85
CA GLY A 29 3.88 -16.10 -11.95
C GLY A 29 4.89 -16.46 -10.87
N GLN A 30 4.90 -15.72 -9.75
CA GLN A 30 5.87 -15.91 -8.66
C GLN A 30 5.24 -15.70 -7.28
N LEU A 31 6.00 -16.05 -6.25
CA LEU A 31 5.65 -15.74 -4.87
C LEU A 31 5.87 -14.23 -4.63
N GLU A 32 4.78 -13.52 -4.41
CA GLU A 32 4.84 -12.08 -4.10
C GLU A 32 4.95 -11.85 -2.60
N ARG A 33 5.83 -10.91 -2.24
CA ARG A 33 5.88 -10.35 -0.89
C ARG A 33 5.18 -8.99 -0.89
N ILE A 34 4.31 -8.79 0.10
CA ILE A 34 3.72 -7.50 0.38
C ILE A 34 4.09 -7.05 1.80
N MET A 35 4.25 -5.75 1.99
CA MET A 35 4.40 -5.16 3.31
C MET A 35 3.06 -4.61 3.75
N ILE A 36 2.68 -4.92 4.99
CA ILE A 36 1.40 -4.50 5.58
C ILE A 36 1.70 -3.68 6.84
N TYR A 37 1.22 -2.46 6.88
CA TYR A 37 1.14 -1.69 8.12
C TYR A 37 -0.26 -1.89 8.73
N LEU A 38 -0.28 -2.25 10.00
CA LEU A 38 -1.50 -2.37 10.81
C LEU A 38 -1.50 -1.25 11.86
N PRO A 39 -2.62 -0.53 12.05
CA PRO A 39 -2.68 0.56 13.02
C PRO A 39 -2.54 0.05 14.46
N PRO A 40 -2.14 0.90 15.43
CA PRO A 40 -1.79 0.50 16.80
C PRO A 40 -2.85 -0.32 17.50
N GLU A 41 -4.12 -0.03 17.28
CA GLU A 41 -5.25 -0.69 17.93
C GLU A 41 -5.71 -1.99 17.25
N TYR A 42 -5.10 -2.36 16.09
CA TYR A 42 -5.55 -3.49 15.29
C TYR A 42 -5.55 -4.81 16.06
N MET A 43 -4.51 -5.10 16.85
CA MET A 43 -4.41 -6.36 17.59
C MET A 43 -5.32 -6.40 18.83
N GLN A 44 -5.68 -5.24 19.38
CA GLN A 44 -6.48 -5.14 20.62
C GLN A 44 -7.98 -5.11 20.32
N ASN A 45 -8.39 -4.50 19.22
CA ASN A 45 -9.79 -4.36 18.82
C ASN A 45 -10.13 -5.32 17.68
N THR A 46 -10.44 -6.57 18.04
CA THR A 46 -10.65 -7.66 17.07
C THR A 46 -11.93 -7.52 16.22
N GLU A 47 -12.87 -6.69 16.64
CA GLU A 47 -14.14 -6.47 15.93
C GLU A 47 -14.08 -5.28 14.96
N LYS A 48 -13.09 -4.39 15.11
CA LYS A 48 -13.00 -3.19 14.31
C LYS A 48 -12.50 -3.49 12.90
N LYS A 49 -13.17 -2.90 11.91
CA LYS A 49 -12.74 -2.87 10.51
C LYS A 49 -12.02 -1.56 10.20
N TYR A 50 -11.19 -1.58 9.16
CA TYR A 50 -10.35 -0.46 8.78
C TYR A 50 -10.45 -0.16 7.29
N PRO A 51 -10.35 1.10 6.89
CA PRO A 51 -10.08 1.46 5.49
C PRO A 51 -8.69 0.99 5.11
N VAL A 52 -8.45 0.86 3.80
CA VAL A 52 -7.18 0.39 3.24
C VAL A 52 -6.60 1.42 2.29
N LEU A 53 -5.33 1.74 2.47
CA LEU A 53 -4.51 2.48 1.52
C LEU A 53 -3.55 1.52 0.82
N TYR A 54 -3.66 1.38 -0.49
CA TYR A 54 -2.69 0.71 -1.35
C TYR A 54 -1.67 1.74 -1.81
N LEU A 55 -0.42 1.62 -1.33
CA LEU A 55 0.64 2.61 -1.51
C LEU A 55 1.76 2.08 -2.38
N GLN A 56 1.91 2.64 -3.59
CA GLN A 56 2.80 2.13 -4.62
C GLN A 56 4.09 2.92 -4.72
N HIS A 57 5.21 2.19 -4.81
CA HIS A 57 6.58 2.75 -4.92
C HIS A 57 6.92 3.22 -6.34
N GLY A 58 8.05 3.93 -6.49
CA GLY A 58 8.59 4.40 -7.76
C GLY A 58 9.42 3.35 -8.52
N HIS A 59 9.82 3.69 -9.75
CA HIS A 59 10.65 2.81 -10.57
C HIS A 59 11.99 2.48 -9.89
N GLY A 60 12.38 1.22 -9.93
CA GLY A 60 13.64 0.74 -9.35
C GLY A 60 13.61 0.49 -7.84
N GLU A 61 12.47 0.73 -7.20
CA GLU A 61 12.23 0.44 -5.80
C GLU A 61 11.47 -0.89 -5.63
N ASN A 62 10.99 -1.18 -4.43
CA ASN A 62 10.20 -2.36 -4.13
C ASN A 62 9.22 -2.10 -2.98
N GLU A 63 8.50 -3.12 -2.57
CA GLU A 63 7.46 -3.07 -1.54
C GLU A 63 7.95 -2.59 -0.16
N THR A 64 9.26 -2.59 0.10
CA THR A 64 9.82 -2.18 1.40
C THR A 64 10.17 -0.71 1.49
N CYS A 65 10.27 0.01 0.36
CA CYS A 65 10.86 1.36 0.33
C CYS A 65 10.09 2.38 1.17
N TRP A 66 8.78 2.34 1.17
CA TRP A 66 7.97 3.26 1.96
C TRP A 66 8.21 3.14 3.47
N VAL A 67 8.56 1.94 3.94
CA VAL A 67 8.93 1.71 5.35
C VAL A 67 10.42 2.00 5.58
N SER A 68 11.30 1.41 4.76
CA SER A 68 12.76 1.46 4.99
C SER A 68 13.34 2.85 4.76
N GLN A 69 12.92 3.53 3.70
CA GLN A 69 13.38 4.86 3.31
C GLN A 69 12.39 5.94 3.72
N GLY A 70 11.11 5.78 3.35
CA GLY A 70 10.06 6.77 3.57
C GLY A 70 9.60 6.90 5.02
N LYS A 71 9.91 5.92 5.87
CA LYS A 71 9.49 5.91 7.30
C LYS A 71 7.99 6.13 7.49
N MET A 72 7.19 5.66 6.49
CA MET A 72 5.75 5.92 6.46
C MET A 72 5.02 5.42 7.71
N ASN A 73 5.47 4.32 8.29
CA ASN A 73 4.89 3.77 9.52
C ASN A 73 4.97 4.74 10.70
N PHE A 74 6.13 5.39 10.92
CA PHE A 74 6.29 6.41 11.97
C PHE A 74 5.50 7.67 11.67
N ILE A 75 5.55 8.14 10.43
CA ILE A 75 4.80 9.32 9.99
C ILE A 75 3.30 9.08 10.16
N TYR A 76 2.83 7.89 9.76
CA TYR A 76 1.41 7.56 9.84
C TYR A 76 0.94 7.40 11.29
N ASP A 77 1.72 6.73 12.15
CA ASP A 77 1.46 6.66 13.59
C ASP A 77 1.30 8.06 14.21
N ASN A 78 2.22 8.97 13.87
CA ASN A 78 2.17 10.35 14.35
C ASN A 78 0.93 11.11 13.85
N LEU A 79 0.56 10.92 12.57
CA LEU A 79 -0.65 11.54 12.01
C LEU A 79 -1.92 11.02 12.69
N VAL A 80 -1.99 9.72 12.98
CA VAL A 80 -3.12 9.10 13.71
C VAL A 80 -3.15 9.61 15.15
N HIS A 81 -1.99 9.67 15.84
CA HIS A 81 -1.88 10.19 17.19
C HIS A 81 -2.34 11.66 17.28
N GLN A 82 -1.97 12.49 16.30
CA GLN A 82 -2.38 13.89 16.18
C GLN A 82 -3.83 14.07 15.68
N ARG A 83 -4.55 12.99 15.40
CA ARG A 83 -5.91 13.00 14.80
C ARG A 83 -5.97 13.71 13.42
N LYS A 84 -4.85 13.73 12.70
CA LYS A 84 -4.74 14.25 11.33
C LYS A 84 -5.01 13.17 10.26
N ALA A 85 -4.96 11.91 10.64
CA ALA A 85 -5.33 10.77 9.81
C ALA A 85 -6.22 9.80 10.59
N VAL A 86 -7.07 9.08 9.87
CA VAL A 86 -7.84 7.96 10.44
C VAL A 86 -6.96 6.71 10.51
N PRO A 87 -7.11 5.84 11.52
CA PRO A 87 -6.44 4.56 11.52
C PRO A 87 -6.82 3.73 10.30
N ALA A 88 -5.85 3.29 9.51
CA ALA A 88 -6.04 2.48 8.31
C ALA A 88 -4.97 1.39 8.18
N ILE A 89 -5.26 0.36 7.43
CA ILE A 89 -4.29 -0.61 6.94
C ILE A 89 -3.58 0.02 5.74
N VAL A 90 -2.25 -0.08 5.66
CA VAL A 90 -1.51 0.33 4.47
C VAL A 90 -0.85 -0.89 3.85
N VAL A 91 -1.10 -1.10 2.56
CA VAL A 91 -0.62 -2.22 1.77
C VAL A 91 0.39 -1.72 0.74
N MET A 92 1.59 -2.27 0.75
CA MET A 92 2.66 -1.93 -0.15
C MET A 92 3.10 -3.19 -0.91
N ALA A 93 2.92 -3.18 -2.22
CA ALA A 93 3.26 -4.29 -3.11
C ALA A 93 4.38 -3.90 -4.07
N ASN A 94 5.04 -4.90 -4.66
CA ASN A 94 6.07 -4.67 -5.67
C ASN A 94 5.42 -4.39 -7.03
N GLY A 95 5.59 -3.18 -7.56
CA GLY A 95 5.09 -2.79 -8.87
C GLY A 95 6.05 -3.06 -10.03
N MET A 96 7.24 -3.59 -9.76
CA MET A 96 8.22 -3.99 -10.77
C MET A 96 7.89 -5.38 -11.33
N ILE A 97 6.73 -5.49 -12.00
CA ILE A 97 6.25 -6.76 -12.58
C ILE A 97 7.00 -7.02 -13.89
N TYR A 98 7.81 -8.05 -13.90
CA TYR A 98 8.57 -8.47 -15.08
C TYR A 98 8.00 -9.75 -15.68
N LYS A 99 7.95 -9.80 -17.00
CA LYS A 99 7.61 -11.02 -17.75
C LYS A 99 8.68 -11.33 -18.78
N GLU A 100 8.89 -12.62 -19.00
CA GLU A 100 9.77 -13.10 -20.07
C GLU A 100 9.06 -12.93 -21.43
N SER A 101 9.77 -12.38 -22.40
CA SER A 101 9.31 -12.21 -23.77
C SER A 101 10.45 -12.62 -24.73
N GLY A 102 10.48 -13.91 -25.08
CA GLY A 102 11.63 -14.51 -25.78
C GLY A 102 12.87 -14.46 -24.89
N ASP A 103 13.98 -13.92 -25.42
CA ASP A 103 15.25 -13.77 -24.67
C ASP A 103 15.33 -12.50 -23.82
N LYS A 104 14.22 -11.76 -23.69
CA LYS A 104 14.16 -10.48 -22.99
C LYS A 104 13.24 -10.54 -21.79
N ARG A 105 13.62 -9.85 -20.74
CA ARG A 105 12.79 -9.58 -19.57
C ARG A 105 12.23 -8.16 -19.67
N GLU A 106 10.91 -8.03 -19.76
CA GLU A 106 10.23 -6.76 -19.93
C GLU A 106 9.45 -6.35 -18.69
N LEU A 107 9.54 -5.07 -18.31
CA LEU A 107 8.74 -4.49 -17.24
C LEU A 107 7.31 -4.25 -17.76
N LYS A 108 6.35 -4.93 -17.16
CA LYS A 108 4.92 -4.84 -17.47
C LYS A 108 4.20 -4.00 -16.41
N TYR A 109 4.54 -2.72 -16.31
CA TYR A 109 3.98 -1.83 -15.27
C TYR A 109 2.45 -1.71 -15.30
N ARG A 110 1.83 -1.91 -16.47
CA ARG A 110 0.36 -1.91 -16.62
C ARG A 110 -0.32 -3.12 -15.99
N ASP A 111 0.38 -4.24 -15.87
CA ASP A 111 -0.17 -5.45 -15.25
C ASP A 111 -0.47 -5.25 -13.76
N MET A 112 0.05 -4.17 -13.16
CA MET A 112 -0.29 -3.77 -11.79
C MET A 112 -1.79 -3.53 -11.61
N SER A 113 -2.48 -3.02 -12.62
CA SER A 113 -3.93 -2.80 -12.58
C SER A 113 -4.70 -4.11 -12.37
N ALA A 114 -4.40 -5.13 -13.18
CA ALA A 114 -4.98 -6.45 -13.03
C ALA A 114 -4.56 -7.12 -11.71
N PHE A 115 -3.27 -7.02 -11.34
CA PHE A 115 -2.75 -7.56 -10.09
C PHE A 115 -3.48 -6.99 -8.86
N VAL A 116 -3.69 -5.68 -8.81
CA VAL A 116 -4.42 -5.02 -7.73
C VAL A 116 -5.85 -5.51 -7.64
N LYS A 117 -6.56 -5.53 -8.77
CA LYS A 117 -7.98 -5.90 -8.82
C LYS A 117 -8.24 -7.37 -8.54
N GLU A 118 -7.48 -8.24 -9.20
CA GLU A 118 -7.80 -9.67 -9.25
C GLU A 118 -7.15 -10.46 -8.11
N GLU A 119 -6.04 -9.98 -7.57
CA GLU A 119 -5.26 -10.73 -6.58
C GLU A 119 -5.04 -9.95 -5.28
N LEU A 120 -4.48 -8.73 -5.32
CA LEU A 120 -4.06 -8.02 -4.12
C LEU A 120 -5.23 -7.60 -3.23
N ILE A 121 -6.25 -6.95 -3.78
CA ILE A 121 -7.46 -6.56 -3.03
C ILE A 121 -8.16 -7.78 -2.45
N PRO A 122 -8.49 -8.83 -3.23
CA PRO A 122 -9.12 -10.03 -2.69
C PRO A 122 -8.31 -10.70 -1.59
N TYR A 123 -6.99 -10.79 -1.75
CA TYR A 123 -6.11 -11.37 -0.73
C TYR A 123 -6.16 -10.58 0.59
N VAL A 124 -6.01 -9.26 0.53
CA VAL A 124 -6.02 -8.38 1.70
C VAL A 124 -7.38 -8.43 2.41
N GLU A 125 -8.47 -8.33 1.68
CA GLU A 125 -9.83 -8.30 2.24
C GLU A 125 -10.28 -9.66 2.81
N ASN A 126 -9.73 -10.74 2.31
CA ASN A 126 -9.97 -12.08 2.88
C ASN A 126 -9.19 -12.33 4.17
N LYS A 127 -8.04 -11.69 4.33
CA LYS A 127 -7.12 -11.96 5.45
C LYS A 127 -7.19 -10.92 6.56
N TYR A 128 -7.46 -9.68 6.23
CA TYR A 128 -7.44 -8.56 7.16
C TYR A 128 -8.84 -7.98 7.37
N ARG A 129 -9.05 -7.36 8.53
CA ARG A 129 -10.33 -6.73 8.87
C ARG A 129 -10.48 -5.39 8.15
N THR A 130 -11.06 -5.44 6.97
CA THR A 130 -11.32 -4.29 6.10
C THR A 130 -12.82 -4.05 5.97
N TYR A 131 -13.21 -2.84 5.56
CA TYR A 131 -14.61 -2.58 5.19
C TYR A 131 -15.01 -3.30 3.90
N GLY A 132 -14.08 -3.48 2.96
CA GLY A 132 -14.30 -4.22 1.72
C GLY A 132 -15.15 -3.48 0.68
N ASP A 133 -15.26 -2.17 0.79
CA ASP A 133 -16.02 -1.33 -0.14
C ASP A 133 -15.16 -0.19 -0.71
N LYS A 134 -15.64 0.41 -1.80
CA LYS A 134 -14.98 1.49 -2.53
C LYS A 134 -14.72 2.72 -1.66
N GLU A 135 -15.66 3.08 -0.81
CA GLU A 135 -15.63 4.28 0.02
C GLU A 135 -14.51 4.22 1.07
N HIS A 136 -14.05 3.02 1.38
CA HIS A 136 -12.98 2.77 2.34
C HIS A 136 -11.68 2.26 1.68
N ARG A 137 -11.55 2.42 0.35
CA ARG A 137 -10.30 2.14 -0.36
C ARG A 137 -9.69 3.38 -0.95
N ALA A 138 -8.38 3.51 -0.76
CA ALA A 138 -7.53 4.49 -1.41
C ALA A 138 -6.37 3.81 -2.13
N MET A 139 -5.92 4.39 -3.23
CA MET A 139 -4.66 4.01 -3.88
C MET A 139 -3.83 5.25 -4.12
N ALA A 140 -2.54 5.16 -3.82
CA ALA A 140 -1.61 6.26 -4.05
C ALA A 140 -0.25 5.73 -4.51
N GLY A 141 0.53 6.54 -5.19
CA GLY A 141 1.85 6.13 -5.65
C GLY A 141 2.75 7.26 -6.09
N LEU A 142 4.04 6.97 -6.10
CA LEU A 142 5.11 7.89 -6.49
C LEU A 142 5.68 7.51 -7.85
N SER A 143 5.86 8.50 -8.75
CA SER A 143 6.52 8.31 -10.05
C SER A 143 5.86 7.19 -10.87
N MET A 144 6.56 6.08 -11.16
CA MET A 144 5.96 4.90 -11.79
C MET A 144 4.71 4.42 -11.02
N GLY A 145 4.76 4.44 -9.69
CA GLY A 145 3.61 4.10 -8.86
C GLY A 145 2.44 5.06 -9.03
N SER A 146 2.68 6.34 -9.33
CA SER A 146 1.61 7.28 -9.65
C SER A 146 0.95 6.96 -10.99
N LEU A 147 1.73 6.54 -11.98
CA LEU A 147 1.22 6.06 -13.26
C LEU A 147 0.38 4.79 -13.10
N GLN A 148 0.88 3.81 -12.34
CA GLN A 148 0.15 2.58 -12.02
C GLN A 148 -1.16 2.88 -11.28
N THR A 149 -1.13 3.79 -10.30
CA THR A 149 -2.31 4.26 -9.57
C THR A 149 -3.33 4.91 -10.51
N SER A 150 -2.88 5.79 -11.39
CA SER A 150 -3.74 6.48 -12.36
C SER A 150 -4.38 5.50 -13.35
N ILE A 151 -3.61 4.56 -13.89
CA ILE A 151 -4.11 3.52 -14.80
C ILE A 151 -5.15 2.66 -14.09
N THR A 152 -4.85 2.17 -12.89
CA THR A 152 -5.75 1.31 -12.12
C THR A 152 -7.06 2.03 -11.79
N ALA A 153 -6.99 3.28 -11.34
CA ALA A 153 -8.17 4.07 -11.01
C ALA A 153 -9.01 4.42 -12.25
N PHE A 154 -8.38 4.60 -13.41
CA PHE A 154 -9.09 4.85 -14.67
C PHE A 154 -9.76 3.59 -15.22
N GLU A 155 -9.05 2.47 -15.25
CA GLU A 155 -9.56 1.19 -15.76
C GLU A 155 -10.62 0.58 -14.83
N HIS A 156 -10.52 0.83 -13.52
CA HIS A 156 -11.34 0.23 -12.47
C HIS A 156 -11.85 1.29 -11.49
N SER A 157 -12.62 2.25 -12.00
CA SER A 157 -13.18 3.35 -11.19
C SER A 157 -14.10 2.91 -10.06
N GLU A 158 -14.55 1.66 -10.10
CA GLU A 158 -15.35 1.02 -9.04
C GLU A 158 -14.55 0.60 -7.80
N LEU A 159 -13.21 0.58 -7.87
CA LEU A 159 -12.38 0.06 -6.78
C LEU A 159 -12.05 1.09 -5.69
N PHE A 160 -11.85 2.35 -6.07
CA PHE A 160 -11.30 3.38 -5.18
C PHE A 160 -12.13 4.65 -5.18
N SER A 161 -12.36 5.23 -4.00
CA SER A 161 -12.92 6.57 -3.85
C SER A 161 -11.85 7.65 -3.69
N TYR A 162 -10.64 7.26 -3.32
CA TYR A 162 -9.52 8.19 -3.10
C TYR A 162 -8.29 7.76 -3.90
N VAL A 163 -7.72 8.73 -4.62
CA VAL A 163 -6.56 8.50 -5.48
C VAL A 163 -5.52 9.59 -5.23
N GLY A 164 -4.30 9.20 -4.92
CA GLY A 164 -3.16 10.09 -4.71
C GLY A 164 -2.04 9.83 -5.73
N VAL A 165 -1.61 10.87 -6.44
CA VAL A 165 -0.51 10.79 -7.41
C VAL A 165 0.60 11.75 -6.99
N PHE A 166 1.81 11.22 -6.83
CA PHE A 166 3.00 11.94 -6.41
C PHE A 166 4.08 11.87 -7.50
N SER A 167 4.79 12.98 -7.73
CA SER A 167 5.88 13.04 -8.72
C SER A 167 7.12 13.69 -8.12
#